data_0d8a63144399660d391e3c167d8c0170
#
_entry.id   0d8a63144399660d391e3c167d8c0170
#
_cell.length_a   1.000
_cell.length_b   1.000
_cell.length_c   1.000
_cell.angle_alpha   90.00
_cell.angle_beta   90.00
_cell.angle_gamma   90.00
#
_symmetry.space_group_name_H-M   'P 1'
#
loop_
_entity.id
_entity.type
_entity.pdbx_description
1 polymer ?
#
loop_
_entity_poly.entity_id
_entity_poly.type
_entity_poly.pdbx_seq_one_letter_code
_entity_poly.pdbx_strand_id
1 'polypeptide(L)' 'MYKHGIRFEDAVFVFDDPFHLSRQERFQNGELSWQTIGLVQGVIVILVAHTVRFESGYEVIRTISARKADRQERCRYEHG' A
#
# COMPACT_ATOMS: atom_id res chain seq x y z
N MET A 1 -16.07 13.20 -0.90
CA MET A 1 -15.44 12.90 -2.16
C MET A 1 -13.96 13.29 -2.18
N TYR A 2 -13.17 12.54 -2.86
CA TYR A 2 -11.72 12.68 -2.81
C TYR A 2 -11.20 13.21 -4.12
N LYS A 3 -10.50 14.33 -4.07
CA LYS A 3 -9.93 14.92 -5.26
C LYS A 3 -8.60 14.30 -5.65
N HIS A 4 -7.79 14.02 -4.65
CA HIS A 4 -6.43 13.55 -4.89
C HIS A 4 -6.10 12.28 -4.14
N GLY A 5 -6.99 11.86 -3.28
CA GLY A 5 -6.75 10.73 -2.43
C GLY A 5 -7.62 9.54 -2.79
N ILE A 6 -7.24 8.42 -2.23
CA ILE A 6 -7.98 7.18 -2.35
C ILE A 6 -8.54 6.88 -0.97
N ARG A 7 -9.75 6.38 -0.90
CA ARG A 7 -10.33 5.99 0.37
C ARG A 7 -9.53 4.85 0.98
N PHE A 8 -9.36 4.89 2.27
CA PHE A 8 -8.70 3.78 2.95
C PHE A 8 -9.47 2.49 2.79
N GLU A 9 -10.80 2.57 2.72
CA GLU A 9 -11.62 1.38 2.48
C GLU A 9 -11.29 0.73 1.14
N ASP A 10 -10.99 1.56 0.14
CA ASP A 10 -10.63 1.04 -1.17
C ASP A 10 -9.18 0.58 -1.22
N ALA A 11 -8.33 1.20 -0.40
CA ALA A 11 -6.91 0.88 -0.39
C ALA A 11 -6.64 -0.57 0.03
N VAL A 12 -7.49 -1.13 0.89
CA VAL A 12 -7.28 -2.51 1.36
C VAL A 12 -7.39 -3.51 0.22
N PHE A 13 -8.08 -3.16 -0.86
CA PHE A 13 -8.21 -4.06 -2.01
C PHE A 13 -6.89 -4.27 -2.74
N VAL A 14 -5.91 -3.41 -2.50
CA VAL A 14 -4.57 -3.61 -3.04
C VAL A 14 -4.02 -4.96 -2.59
N PHE A 15 -4.30 -5.35 -1.35
CA PHE A 15 -3.77 -6.60 -0.80
C PHE A 15 -4.48 -7.83 -1.35
N ASP A 16 -5.63 -7.66 -2.01
CA ASP A 16 -6.33 -8.74 -2.65
C ASP A 16 -5.79 -9.02 -4.06
N ASP A 17 -5.01 -8.12 -4.61
CA ASP A 17 -4.42 -8.31 -5.93
C ASP A 17 -3.29 -9.35 -5.80
N PRO A 18 -3.39 -10.49 -6.51
CA PRO A 18 -2.35 -11.52 -6.41
C PRO A 18 -0.99 -11.06 -6.95
N PHE A 19 -0.97 -9.97 -7.68
CA PHE A 19 0.27 -9.42 -8.24
C PHE A 19 0.77 -8.20 -7.49
N HIS A 20 0.18 -7.90 -6.33
CA HIS A 20 0.64 -6.73 -5.58
C HIS A 20 2.11 -6.89 -5.17
N LEU A 21 2.81 -5.76 -5.11
CA LEU A 21 4.20 -5.71 -4.71
C LEU A 21 4.33 -4.91 -3.43
N SER A 22 5.00 -5.49 -2.45
CA SER A 22 5.26 -4.81 -1.19
C SER A 22 6.75 -4.58 -1.05
N ARG A 23 7.10 -3.38 -0.63
CA ARG A 23 8.49 -2.99 -0.47
C ARG A 23 8.69 -2.39 0.91
N GLN A 24 9.61 -2.94 1.66
CA GLN A 24 9.96 -2.42 2.96
C GLN A 24 10.82 -1.17 2.78
N GLU A 25 10.44 -0.08 3.46
CA GLU A 25 11.21 1.15 3.38
C GLU A 25 12.17 1.31 4.52
N ARG A 26 11.67 1.36 5.75
CA ARG A 26 12.53 1.57 6.90
C ARG A 26 11.87 1.07 8.15
N PHE A 27 12.72 0.84 9.15
CA PHE A 27 12.28 0.52 10.49
C PHE A 27 12.60 1.72 11.37
N GLN A 28 11.60 2.25 12.04
CA GLN A 28 11.76 3.46 12.83
C GLN A 28 10.75 3.46 13.97
N ASN A 29 11.23 3.73 15.18
CA ASN A 29 10.37 3.84 16.37
C ASN A 29 9.51 2.60 16.61
N GLY A 30 10.09 1.41 16.34
CA GLY A 30 9.38 0.16 16.57
C GLY A 30 8.39 -0.22 15.49
N GLU A 31 8.36 0.52 14.39
CA GLU A 31 7.45 0.24 13.29
C GLU A 31 8.20 0.05 11.98
N LEU A 32 7.74 -0.94 11.21
CA LEU A 32 8.23 -1.14 9.86
C LEU A 32 7.34 -0.37 8.90
N SER A 33 7.97 0.45 8.05
CA SER A 33 7.25 1.17 7.00
C SER A 33 7.32 0.38 5.71
N TRP A 34 6.18 0.26 5.05
CA TRP A 34 6.05 -0.49 3.80
C TRP A 34 5.31 0.34 2.78
N GLN A 35 5.60 0.05 1.51
CA GLN A 35 4.79 0.53 0.40
C GLN A 35 4.30 -0.68 -0.37
N THR A 36 3.01 -0.71 -0.65
CA THR A 36 2.42 -1.79 -1.43
C THR A 36 1.74 -1.18 -2.65
N ILE A 37 2.03 -1.73 -3.81
CA ILE A 37 1.44 -1.29 -5.07
C ILE A 37 0.56 -2.43 -5.57
N GLY A 38 -0.65 -2.10 -5.97
CA GLY A 38 -1.55 -3.11 -6.50
C GLY A 38 -2.67 -2.51 -7.31
N LEU A 39 -3.33 -3.37 -8.04
CA LEU A 39 -4.46 -3.01 -8.90
C LEU A 39 -5.75 -3.17 -8.12
N VAL A 40 -6.57 -2.14 -8.11
CA VAL A 40 -7.83 -2.14 -7.39
C VAL A 40 -8.97 -2.13 -8.40
N GLN A 41 -9.90 -3.07 -8.23
CA GLN A 41 -11.08 -3.22 -9.07
C GLN A 41 -10.76 -3.44 -10.55
N GLY A 42 -9.55 -3.93 -10.84
CA GLY A 42 -9.13 -4.20 -12.19
C GLY A 42 -8.90 -2.97 -13.06
N VAL A 43 -8.88 -1.79 -12.45
CA VAL A 43 -8.86 -0.54 -13.22
C VAL A 43 -7.70 0.36 -12.84
N ILE A 44 -7.39 0.49 -11.56
CA ILE A 44 -6.48 1.52 -11.10
C ILE A 44 -5.36 0.93 -10.23
N VAL A 45 -4.14 1.35 -10.51
CA VAL A 45 -2.98 0.96 -9.70
C VAL A 45 -2.79 1.99 -8.60
N ILE A 46 -2.73 1.52 -7.38
CA ILE A 46 -2.67 2.36 -6.20
C ILE A 46 -1.43 2.03 -5.40
N LEU A 47 -0.79 3.06 -4.86
CA LEU A 47 0.29 2.91 -3.89
C LEU A 47 -0.26 3.18 -2.50
N VAL A 48 -0.06 2.21 -1.61
CA VAL A 48 -0.49 2.32 -0.21
C VAL A 48 0.75 2.33 0.67
N ALA A 49 0.89 3.38 1.46
CA ALA A 49 1.93 3.45 2.48
C ALA A 49 1.31 3.00 3.80
N HIS A 50 1.95 2.04 4.45
CA HIS A 50 1.44 1.52 5.71
C HIS A 50 2.59 1.15 6.62
N THR A 51 2.29 1.00 7.90
CA THR A 51 3.26 0.53 8.89
C THR A 51 2.78 -0.77 9.48
N VAL A 52 3.73 -1.56 9.92
CA VAL A 52 3.45 -2.81 10.63
C VAL A 52 4.15 -2.75 11.98
N ARG A 53 3.42 -3.04 13.02
CA ARG A 53 3.92 -3.04 14.38
C ARG A 53 3.43 -4.28 15.11
N PHE A 54 4.25 -4.81 15.99
CA PHE A 54 3.87 -5.97 16.79
C PHE A 54 3.58 -5.52 18.21
N GLU A 55 2.38 -5.84 18.67
CA GLU A 55 1.96 -5.52 20.03
C GLU A 55 1.32 -6.73 20.66
N SER A 56 1.85 -7.16 21.79
CA SER A 56 1.25 -8.26 22.59
C SER A 56 0.93 -9.49 21.75
N GLY A 57 1.81 -9.81 20.81
CA GLY A 57 1.61 -10.97 19.96
C GLY A 57 0.73 -10.72 18.74
N TYR A 58 0.28 -9.50 18.55
CA TYR A 58 -0.54 -9.13 17.39
C TYR A 58 0.25 -8.31 16.41
N GLU A 59 -0.06 -8.50 15.15
CA GLU A 59 0.46 -7.65 14.10
C GLU A 59 -0.56 -6.55 13.83
N VAL A 60 -0.14 -5.30 14.01
CA VAL A 60 -1.00 -4.15 13.79
C VAL A 60 -0.55 -3.45 12.53
N ILE A 61 -1.44 -3.37 11.54
CA ILE A 61 -1.17 -2.71 10.28
C ILE A 61 -1.92 -1.38 10.29
N ARG A 62 -1.19 -0.32 9.98
CA ARG A 62 -1.76 1.01 9.97
C ARG A 62 -1.53 1.64 8.61
N THR A 63 -2.60 1.95 7.91
CA THR A 63 -2.52 2.64 6.64
C THR A 63 -2.26 4.12 6.89
N ILE A 64 -1.17 4.63 6.31
CA ILE A 64 -0.80 6.03 6.46
C ILE A 64 -1.38 6.85 5.33
N SER A 65 -1.24 6.38 4.10
CA SER A 65 -1.73 7.10 2.94
C SER A 65 -1.96 6.15 1.79
N ALA A 66 -2.81 6.58 0.86
CA ALA A 66 -3.08 5.83 -0.35
C ALA A 66 -3.29 6.83 -1.47
N ARG A 67 -2.67 6.58 -2.62
CA ARG A 67 -2.80 7.45 -3.78
C ARG A 67 -2.62 6.64 -5.05
N LYS A 68 -3.01 7.22 -6.17
CA LYS A 68 -2.74 6.59 -7.45
C LYS A 68 -1.24 6.46 -7.64
N ALA A 69 -0.81 5.33 -8.18
CA ALA A 69 0.60 5.13 -8.50
C ALA A 69 0.97 6.07 -9.65
N ASP A 70 2.19 6.62 -9.56
CA ASP A 70 2.69 7.43 -10.65
C ASP A 70 3.21 6.51 -11.77
N ARG A 71 3.73 7.14 -12.82
CA ARG A 71 4.18 6.39 -13.99
C ARG A 71 5.27 5.38 -13.67
N GLN A 72 6.23 5.78 -12.86
CA GLN A 72 7.33 4.90 -12.50
C GLN A 72 6.84 3.76 -11.62
N GLU A 73 5.94 4.05 -10.72
CA GLU A 73 5.40 3.04 -9.82
C GLU A 73 4.56 2.03 -10.57
N ARG A 74 3.74 2.50 -11.52
CA ARG A 74 2.97 1.58 -12.36
C ARG A 74 3.87 0.70 -13.20
N CYS A 75 4.95 1.28 -13.71
CA CYS A 75 5.91 0.52 -14.49
C CYS A 75 6.54 -0.58 -13.65
N ARG A 76 6.88 -0.27 -12.41
CA ARG A 76 7.43 -1.26 -11.50
C ARG A 76 6.44 -2.38 -11.24
N TYR A 77 5.18 -2.03 -11.06
CA TYR A 77 4.13 -3.02 -10.84
C TYR A 77 3.98 -3.94 -12.06
N GLU A 78 3.98 -3.36 -13.27
CA GLU A 78 3.78 -4.12 -14.49
C GLU A 78 4.95 -5.05 -14.80
N HIS A 79 6.15 -4.67 -14.43
CA HIS A 79 7.35 -5.43 -14.74
C HIS A 79 7.89 -6.23 -13.54
N GLY A 80 7.35 -5.97 -12.42
CA GLY A 80 7.85 -6.48 -11.20
C GLY A 80 7.42 -7.78 -10.75
#